data_5ef50f7fab6f49ffd9aa69c7a15317fb
#
_entry.id   5ef50f7fab6f49ffd9aa69c7a15317fb
#
_cell.length_a   1.000
_cell.length_b   1.000
_cell.length_c   1.000
_cell.angle_alpha   90.00
_cell.angle_beta   90.00
_cell.angle_gamma   90.00
#
_symmetry.space_group_name_H-M   'P 1'
#
loop_
_entity.id
_entity.type
_entity.pdbx_description
1 polymer ?
#
loop_
_entity_poly.entity_id
_entity_poly.type
_entity_poly.pdbx_seq_one_letter_code
_entity_poly.pdbx_strand_id
1 'polypeptide(L)'
;MTPSSIPRIDEKHRRLLEDCFRREAGSATPIPGDSVDLIETGILDSMGWVSFLRAVETASGAADLGSNLNERSASFAVLLSALRDSNSTPGVPERLDSPRGIAQTPALAVIAASSFTVGSRVIPSEEVDRAFGMPAGKLRSRAGIESLAYAAESENELTLAAKAAQEALRAASCGTQELDWIVTTSETHHDYPSLSAQLHSRLLVRENCGALDVGGACLGLLNALVFAQSLIGSGQAQTVAVVTADVHSRTLTPGRVAGEFGGLFGDGASAFILRSAAGNDSNEGYRLGEFLFGCAGQYAAAIQVSDTKDGGLTVQFDGEALSRAAITRMEKVLASVELRSGIPRGSVGGFATHQPNPRLVALLAKQCGVSPSTFPPVAQVSGNLGSSTCGAALHETLRSASKQARHDRRPIFLASLGPGLLFGGGWLTPHD
;
A
#
# COMPACT_ATOMS: atom_id res chain seq x y z
N MET A 1 36.90 26.81 38.37
CA MET A 1 36.33 26.33 37.10
C MET A 1 35.96 24.88 37.30
N THR A 2 34.72 24.57 37.50
CA THR A 2 34.17 23.22 37.64
C THR A 2 33.89 22.64 36.27
N PRO A 3 34.20 21.36 36.00
CA PRO A 3 33.93 20.75 34.70
C PRO A 3 32.46 20.38 34.55
N SER A 4 31.94 20.76 33.45
CA SER A 4 30.68 20.64 32.79
C SER A 4 29.88 19.35 33.00
N SER A 5 28.58 19.50 33.20
CA SER A 5 27.52 18.50 33.40
C SER A 5 26.96 17.87 32.09
N ILE A 6 27.75 17.83 31.01
CA ILE A 6 27.33 17.35 29.68
C ILE A 6 27.41 15.82 29.46
N PRO A 7 28.16 14.99 30.23
CA PRO A 7 28.37 13.57 29.88
C PRO A 7 27.14 12.64 30.07
N ARG A 8 26.18 12.97 30.92
CA ARG A 8 25.11 12.00 31.33
C ARG A 8 23.99 11.78 30.28
N ILE A 9 23.65 12.78 29.49
CA ILE A 9 22.57 12.68 28.49
C ILE A 9 23.06 11.86 27.30
N ASP A 10 24.26 12.09 26.85
CA ASP A 10 24.89 11.37 25.74
C ASP A 10 25.04 9.87 26.03
N GLU A 11 25.42 9.52 27.25
CA GLU A 11 25.58 8.12 27.62
C GLU A 11 24.23 7.37 27.68
N LYS A 12 23.16 8.04 28.08
CA LYS A 12 21.81 7.48 28.08
C LYS A 12 21.32 7.23 26.66
N HIS A 13 21.45 8.21 25.76
CA HIS A 13 21.06 8.06 24.36
C HIS A 13 21.91 7.02 23.63
N ARG A 14 23.21 6.98 23.92
CA ARG A 14 24.10 5.96 23.37
C ARG A 14 23.66 4.55 23.75
N ARG A 15 23.40 4.27 25.02
CA ARG A 15 22.90 2.96 25.46
C ARG A 15 21.59 2.59 24.79
N LEU A 16 20.67 3.56 24.64
CA LEU A 16 19.41 3.34 23.91
C LEU A 16 19.66 2.94 22.46
N LEU A 17 20.57 3.63 21.76
CA LEU A 17 20.95 3.27 20.38
C LEU A 17 21.56 1.88 20.30
N GLU A 18 22.47 1.54 21.21
CA GLU A 18 23.12 0.22 21.26
C GLU A 18 22.09 -0.89 21.52
N ASP A 19 21.13 -0.68 22.41
CA ASP A 19 20.08 -1.66 22.71
C ASP A 19 19.11 -1.83 21.52
N CYS A 20 18.75 -0.76 20.84
CA CYS A 20 17.96 -0.82 19.63
C CYS A 20 18.72 -1.51 18.48
N PHE A 21 20.01 -1.19 18.32
CA PHE A 21 20.85 -1.80 17.29
C PHE A 21 20.99 -3.31 17.48
N ARG A 22 21.28 -3.78 18.71
CA ARG A 22 21.39 -5.22 19.01
C ARG A 22 20.11 -5.98 18.71
N ARG A 23 18.95 -5.34 18.88
CA ARG A 23 17.64 -5.95 18.52
C ARG A 23 17.43 -6.10 17.02
N GLU A 24 17.95 -5.15 16.23
CA GLU A 24 17.75 -5.13 14.78
C GLU A 24 18.86 -5.88 14.03
N ALA A 25 20.13 -5.67 14.40
CA ALA A 25 21.28 -6.28 13.75
C ALA A 25 21.64 -7.67 14.31
N GLY A 26 21.04 -8.07 15.44
CA GLY A 26 21.34 -9.30 16.16
C GLY A 26 22.39 -9.09 17.26
N SER A 27 22.25 -9.82 18.36
CA SER A 27 23.10 -9.69 19.57
C SER A 27 24.58 -10.03 19.34
N ALA A 28 24.89 -10.78 18.28
CA ALA A 28 26.27 -11.14 17.91
C ALA A 28 26.96 -10.07 17.06
N THR A 29 26.23 -9.08 16.51
CA THR A 29 26.82 -8.02 15.70
C THR A 29 27.56 -7.03 16.59
N PRO A 30 28.85 -6.73 16.35
CA PRO A 30 29.59 -5.75 17.12
C PRO A 30 28.94 -4.36 17.02
N ILE A 31 28.95 -3.62 18.13
CA ILE A 31 28.49 -2.23 18.12
C ILE A 31 29.45 -1.40 17.24
N PRO A 32 28.95 -0.72 16.21
CA PRO A 32 29.77 0.08 15.31
C PRO A 32 30.30 1.35 15.99
N GLY A 33 31.40 1.89 15.47
CA GLY A 33 31.87 3.22 15.87
C GLY A 33 30.87 4.31 15.48
N ASP A 34 30.84 5.43 16.18
CA ASP A 34 29.84 6.50 16.03
C ASP A 34 29.76 7.09 14.61
N SER A 35 30.86 7.14 13.90
CA SER A 35 30.96 7.69 12.54
C SER A 35 30.82 6.65 11.42
N VAL A 36 30.59 5.38 11.76
CA VAL A 36 30.41 4.30 10.77
C VAL A 36 29.07 4.43 10.13
N ASP A 37 29.02 4.55 8.81
CA ASP A 37 27.77 4.48 8.06
C ASP A 37 27.27 3.03 7.98
N LEU A 38 26.11 2.78 8.56
CA LEU A 38 25.56 1.43 8.73
C LEU A 38 25.03 0.85 7.43
N ILE A 39 24.64 1.71 6.48
CA ILE A 39 24.14 1.29 5.16
C ILE A 39 25.31 1.07 4.20
N GLU A 40 26.22 2.04 4.09
CA GLU A 40 27.37 1.93 3.18
C GLU A 40 28.28 0.76 3.54
N THR A 41 28.46 0.48 4.84
CA THR A 41 29.23 -0.69 5.29
C THR A 41 28.49 -2.02 5.21
N GLY A 42 27.18 -2.00 4.84
CA GLY A 42 26.35 -3.20 4.75
C GLY A 42 26.00 -3.86 6.09
N ILE A 43 26.24 -3.18 7.21
CA ILE A 43 25.87 -3.65 8.57
C ILE A 43 24.33 -3.71 8.67
N LEU A 44 23.63 -2.70 8.13
CA LEU A 44 22.19 -2.71 7.92
C LEU A 44 21.91 -2.45 6.44
N ASP A 45 20.89 -3.10 5.90
CA ASP A 45 20.33 -2.65 4.63
C ASP A 45 19.34 -1.49 4.88
N SER A 46 18.84 -0.85 3.80
CA SER A 46 17.93 0.30 3.90
C SER A 46 16.69 0.00 4.74
N MET A 47 16.16 -1.21 4.68
CA MET A 47 14.99 -1.62 5.47
C MET A 47 15.37 -1.87 6.94
N GLY A 48 16.53 -2.46 7.20
CA GLY A 48 17.11 -2.61 8.54
C GLY A 48 17.35 -1.26 9.20
N TRP A 49 17.84 -0.26 8.43
CA TRP A 49 17.99 1.10 8.91
C TRP A 49 16.65 1.74 9.28
N VAL A 50 15.62 1.61 8.44
CA VAL A 50 14.27 2.11 8.75
C VAL A 50 13.72 1.46 10.02
N SER A 51 13.89 0.14 10.18
CA SER A 51 13.48 -0.58 11.37
C SER A 51 14.21 -0.11 12.63
N PHE A 52 15.51 0.11 12.52
CA PHE A 52 16.35 0.61 13.60
C PHE A 52 15.94 2.03 14.03
N LEU A 53 15.75 2.96 13.07
CA LEU A 53 15.26 4.31 13.35
C LEU A 53 13.96 4.29 14.13
N ARG A 54 13.02 3.45 13.70
CA ARG A 54 11.72 3.31 14.38
C ARG A 54 11.85 2.75 15.79
N ALA A 55 12.74 1.78 15.99
CA ALA A 55 13.01 1.28 17.34
C ALA A 55 13.58 2.39 18.26
N VAL A 56 14.44 3.26 17.71
CA VAL A 56 15.00 4.41 18.41
C VAL A 56 13.92 5.45 18.73
N GLU A 57 13.09 5.82 17.77
CA GLU A 57 11.96 6.75 17.97
C GLU A 57 11.01 6.25 19.06
N THR A 58 10.62 4.98 18.98
CA THR A 58 9.74 4.35 19.98
C THR A 58 10.36 4.34 21.37
N ALA A 59 11.65 3.99 21.48
CA ALA A 59 12.34 3.88 22.76
C ALA A 59 12.69 5.24 23.37
N SER A 60 12.94 6.27 22.54
CA SER A 60 13.29 7.63 22.99
C SER A 60 12.07 8.51 23.25
N GLY A 61 10.91 8.18 22.65
CA GLY A 61 9.74 9.06 22.60
C GLY A 61 9.91 10.23 21.60
N ALA A 62 11.01 10.28 20.84
CA ALA A 62 11.23 11.29 19.81
C ALA A 62 10.35 11.00 18.60
N ALA A 63 9.64 11.99 18.11
CA ALA A 63 8.83 11.86 16.91
C ALA A 63 9.64 12.26 15.67
N ASP A 64 9.59 11.40 14.64
CA ASP A 64 10.09 11.70 13.29
C ASP A 64 11.58 12.10 13.22
N LEU A 65 12.43 11.35 13.93
CA LEU A 65 13.89 11.54 13.88
C LEU A 65 14.42 11.49 12.43
N GLY A 66 13.80 10.64 11.61
CA GLY A 66 14.16 10.48 10.22
C GLY A 66 13.99 11.74 9.36
N SER A 67 13.00 12.59 9.64
CA SER A 67 12.78 13.86 8.90
C SER A 67 13.83 14.92 9.22
N ASN A 68 14.46 14.82 10.39
CA ASN A 68 15.50 15.76 10.85
C ASN A 68 16.92 15.32 10.48
N LEU A 69 17.06 14.10 9.93
CA LEU A 69 18.35 13.59 9.48
C LEU A 69 18.62 14.12 8.06
N ASN A 70 19.62 15.00 7.94
CA ASN A 70 20.15 15.36 6.64
C ASN A 70 20.65 14.09 5.94
N GLU A 71 20.34 13.92 4.67
CA GLU A 71 20.40 12.72 3.81
C GLU A 71 21.78 12.02 3.67
N ARG A 72 22.77 12.31 4.52
CA ARG A 72 24.17 11.99 4.20
C ARG A 72 24.89 10.95 5.05
N SER A 73 24.31 10.44 6.14
CA SER A 73 24.95 9.37 6.91
C SER A 73 24.01 8.63 7.85
N ALA A 74 23.93 7.32 7.67
CA ALA A 74 23.20 6.40 8.54
C ALA A 74 24.08 5.96 9.73
N SER A 75 24.45 6.89 10.62
CA SER A 75 25.42 6.63 11.70
C SER A 75 24.90 6.97 13.10
N PHE A 76 25.51 6.39 14.13
CA PHE A 76 25.19 6.71 15.52
C PHE A 76 25.44 8.18 15.88
N ALA A 77 26.48 8.80 15.32
CA ALA A 77 26.78 10.22 15.55
C ALA A 77 25.62 11.12 15.11
N VAL A 78 25.03 10.84 13.95
CA VAL A 78 23.89 11.60 13.42
C VAL A 78 22.67 11.39 14.29
N LEU A 79 22.37 10.16 14.73
CA LEU A 79 21.23 9.86 15.61
C LEU A 79 21.42 10.49 17.01
N LEU A 80 22.62 10.48 17.57
CA LEU A 80 22.91 11.15 18.84
C LEU A 80 22.68 12.66 18.75
N SER A 81 23.05 13.30 17.65
CA SER A 81 22.74 14.71 17.41
C SER A 81 21.25 14.95 17.33
N ALA A 82 20.52 14.18 16.52
CA ALA A 82 19.08 14.31 16.36
C ALA A 82 18.32 14.10 17.68
N LEU A 83 18.73 13.15 18.51
CA LEU A 83 18.15 12.90 19.83
C LEU A 83 18.42 14.04 20.83
N ARG A 84 19.53 14.75 20.72
CA ARG A 84 19.80 15.96 21.53
C ARG A 84 18.87 17.11 21.14
N ASP A 85 18.63 17.28 19.84
CA ASP A 85 17.82 18.37 19.31
C ASP A 85 16.32 18.13 19.53
N SER A 86 15.91 16.88 19.72
CA SER A 86 14.53 16.44 19.91
C SER A 86 13.96 16.63 21.32
N ASN A 87 14.66 17.35 22.22
CA ASN A 87 14.21 17.65 23.61
C ASN A 87 12.92 18.51 23.71
N SER A 88 12.11 18.54 22.68
CA SER A 88 10.75 19.09 22.68
C SER A 88 9.75 17.95 22.96
N THR A 89 8.90 18.17 23.94
CA THR A 89 7.74 17.43 24.43
C THR A 89 7.28 16.26 23.53
N PRO A 90 6.98 15.06 24.08
CA PRO A 90 6.39 13.97 23.27
C PRO A 90 5.17 14.51 22.55
N GLY A 91 5.27 14.72 21.25
CA GLY A 91 4.16 15.15 20.43
C GLY A 91 3.09 14.07 20.50
N VAL A 92 1.90 14.41 20.97
CA VAL A 92 0.71 13.58 20.75
C VAL A 92 0.69 13.29 19.24
N PRO A 93 0.55 12.03 18.81
CA PRO A 93 0.52 11.72 17.38
C PRO A 93 -0.46 12.64 16.68
N GLU A 94 0.02 13.37 15.68
CA GLU A 94 -0.83 14.27 14.88
C GLU A 94 -1.94 13.42 14.26
N ARG A 95 -3.16 13.69 14.68
CA ARG A 95 -4.34 12.95 14.23
C ARG A 95 -4.77 13.48 12.86
N LEU A 96 -5.22 12.57 12.01
CA LEU A 96 -5.89 12.95 10.77
C LEU A 96 -7.33 13.33 11.10
N ASP A 97 -7.64 14.62 10.98
CA ASP A 97 -9.00 15.11 11.13
C ASP A 97 -9.78 14.92 9.83
N SER A 98 -11.09 14.70 9.97
CA SER A 98 -11.98 14.75 8.79
C SER A 98 -12.00 16.14 8.20
N PRO A 99 -12.18 16.29 6.88
CA PRO A 99 -12.50 17.57 6.28
C PRO A 99 -13.68 18.21 7.01
N ARG A 100 -13.57 19.50 7.37
CA ARG A 100 -14.58 20.21 8.13
C ARG A 100 -15.91 20.25 7.39
N GLY A 101 -17.00 19.87 8.04
CA GLY A 101 -18.37 20.19 7.63
C GLY A 101 -19.01 19.23 6.64
N ILE A 102 -18.43 18.05 6.35
CA ILE A 102 -19.11 17.01 5.57
C ILE A 102 -20.01 16.22 6.54
N ALA A 103 -21.33 16.36 6.38
CA ALA A 103 -22.28 15.47 7.02
C ALA A 103 -21.94 14.05 6.62
N GLN A 104 -21.73 13.15 7.58
CA GLN A 104 -21.47 11.75 7.30
C GLN A 104 -22.72 11.16 6.65
N THR A 105 -22.69 10.93 5.35
CA THR A 105 -23.68 10.07 4.70
C THR A 105 -23.45 8.66 5.24
N PRO A 106 -24.46 7.99 5.81
CA PRO A 106 -24.27 6.62 6.28
C PRO A 106 -23.75 5.78 5.11
N ALA A 107 -22.66 5.05 5.34
CA ALA A 107 -22.09 4.18 4.33
C ALA A 107 -23.09 3.07 4.00
N LEU A 108 -23.72 3.14 2.84
CA LEU A 108 -24.72 2.19 2.37
C LEU A 108 -24.17 1.17 1.37
N ALA A 109 -22.92 1.32 0.96
CA ALA A 109 -22.29 0.45 -0.03
C ALA A 109 -21.74 -0.83 0.59
N VAL A 110 -22.06 -1.96 0.00
CA VAL A 110 -21.59 -3.29 0.36
C VAL A 110 -20.80 -3.89 -0.81
N ILE A 111 -19.60 -4.41 -0.56
CA ILE A 111 -18.90 -5.26 -1.52
C ILE A 111 -19.58 -6.62 -1.50
N ALA A 112 -20.38 -6.89 -2.54
CA ALA A 112 -21.13 -8.13 -2.70
C ALA A 112 -20.25 -9.25 -3.26
N ALA A 113 -19.29 -8.93 -4.13
CA ALA A 113 -18.35 -9.89 -4.67
C ALA A 113 -17.04 -9.22 -5.11
N SER A 114 -16.01 -10.01 -5.24
CA SER A 114 -14.70 -9.57 -5.73
C SER A 114 -14.03 -10.66 -6.56
N SER A 115 -13.11 -10.25 -7.41
CA SER A 115 -12.22 -11.13 -8.15
C SER A 115 -10.83 -10.52 -8.29
N PHE A 116 -9.89 -11.37 -8.66
CA PHE A 116 -8.50 -10.98 -8.90
C PHE A 116 -7.90 -11.88 -9.98
N THR A 117 -7.12 -11.32 -10.87
CA THR A 117 -6.37 -12.04 -11.89
C THR A 117 -5.00 -11.41 -12.07
N VAL A 118 -4.01 -12.20 -12.48
CA VAL A 118 -2.65 -11.75 -12.79
C VAL A 118 -2.32 -12.06 -14.24
N GLY A 119 -1.26 -11.46 -14.75
CA GLY A 119 -0.68 -11.84 -16.03
C GLY A 119 -0.37 -13.33 -16.07
N SER A 120 -0.59 -13.98 -17.19
CA SER A 120 -0.56 -15.45 -17.31
C SER A 120 0.86 -16.06 -17.30
N ARG A 121 1.91 -15.22 -17.39
CA ARG A 121 3.31 -15.65 -17.38
C ARG A 121 3.91 -15.48 -15.99
N VAL A 122 4.26 -16.59 -15.34
CA VAL A 122 4.97 -16.55 -14.06
C VAL A 122 6.48 -16.56 -14.32
N ILE A 123 7.16 -15.51 -13.88
CA ILE A 123 8.61 -15.31 -14.06
C ILE A 123 9.30 -15.45 -12.71
N PRO A 124 10.22 -16.41 -12.52
CA PRO A 124 11.01 -16.51 -11.30
C PRO A 124 11.84 -15.24 -11.05
N SER A 125 11.98 -14.84 -9.78
CA SER A 125 12.72 -13.62 -9.44
C SER A 125 14.16 -13.60 -9.93
N GLU A 126 14.83 -14.76 -9.99
CA GLU A 126 16.19 -14.89 -10.51
C GLU A 126 16.30 -14.61 -12.02
N GLU A 127 15.23 -14.86 -12.75
CA GLU A 127 15.16 -14.53 -14.19
C GLU A 127 15.02 -13.02 -14.37
N VAL A 128 14.21 -12.37 -13.52
CA VAL A 128 14.07 -10.91 -13.51
C VAL A 128 15.38 -10.25 -13.07
N ASP A 129 16.04 -10.75 -12.03
CA ASP A 129 17.37 -10.28 -11.61
C ASP A 129 18.35 -10.28 -12.80
N ARG A 130 18.40 -11.39 -13.53
CA ARG A 130 19.27 -11.53 -14.71
C ARG A 130 18.89 -10.56 -15.82
N ALA A 131 17.60 -10.43 -16.12
CA ALA A 131 17.12 -9.54 -17.18
C ALA A 131 17.48 -8.08 -16.92
N PHE A 132 17.41 -7.65 -15.66
CA PHE A 132 17.77 -6.29 -15.23
C PHE A 132 19.25 -6.11 -14.89
N GLY A 133 20.11 -7.12 -15.06
CA GLY A 133 21.53 -7.05 -14.72
C GLY A 133 21.80 -6.95 -13.21
N MET A 134 20.87 -7.39 -12.39
CA MET A 134 21.02 -7.42 -10.93
C MET A 134 21.75 -8.70 -10.47
N PRO A 135 22.39 -8.67 -9.28
CA PRO A 135 22.90 -9.89 -8.67
C PRO A 135 21.83 -10.96 -8.47
N ALA A 136 22.16 -12.21 -8.76
CA ALA A 136 21.23 -13.33 -8.61
C ALA A 136 20.69 -13.44 -7.17
N GLY A 137 19.38 -13.60 -7.04
CA GLY A 137 18.68 -13.70 -5.76
C GLY A 137 18.45 -12.34 -5.06
N LYS A 138 18.73 -11.20 -5.73
CA LYS A 138 18.55 -9.86 -5.16
C LYS A 138 17.09 -9.59 -4.82
N LEU A 139 16.16 -9.81 -5.73
CA LEU A 139 14.74 -9.59 -5.49
C LEU A 139 14.22 -10.47 -4.34
N ARG A 140 14.62 -11.73 -4.28
CA ARG A 140 14.25 -12.65 -3.21
C ARG A 140 14.81 -12.18 -1.86
N SER A 141 16.11 -11.89 -1.79
CA SER A 141 16.78 -11.55 -0.52
C SER A 141 16.46 -10.15 -0.03
N ARG A 142 16.30 -9.16 -0.93
CA ARG A 142 16.10 -7.75 -0.56
C ARG A 142 14.65 -7.31 -0.54
N ALA A 143 13.80 -7.87 -1.40
CA ALA A 143 12.39 -7.54 -1.48
C ALA A 143 11.47 -8.64 -0.94
N GLY A 144 11.93 -9.89 -0.87
CA GLY A 144 11.12 -11.06 -0.50
C GLY A 144 10.23 -11.57 -1.64
N ILE A 145 10.50 -11.14 -2.89
CA ILE A 145 9.73 -11.54 -4.07
C ILE A 145 10.30 -12.85 -4.62
N GLU A 146 9.47 -13.88 -4.74
CA GLU A 146 9.84 -15.20 -5.26
C GLU A 146 9.61 -15.30 -6.76
N SER A 147 8.52 -14.70 -7.23
CA SER A 147 8.18 -14.64 -8.65
C SER A 147 7.35 -13.41 -8.97
N LEU A 148 7.27 -13.06 -10.23
CA LEU A 148 6.43 -11.99 -10.75
C LEU A 148 5.45 -12.57 -11.77
N ALA A 149 4.28 -11.97 -11.88
CA ALA A 149 3.29 -12.29 -12.88
C ALA A 149 3.35 -11.25 -14.01
N TYR A 150 3.64 -11.67 -15.23
CA TYR A 150 3.70 -10.80 -16.40
C TYR A 150 2.59 -11.12 -17.38
N ALA A 151 2.02 -10.10 -17.98
CA ALA A 151 1.05 -10.25 -19.05
C ALA A 151 1.67 -10.97 -20.27
N ALA A 152 0.95 -11.91 -20.85
CA ALA A 152 1.30 -12.47 -22.14
C ALA A 152 1.09 -11.43 -23.25
N GLU A 153 1.59 -11.69 -24.45
CA GLU A 153 1.47 -10.77 -25.59
C GLU A 153 0.02 -10.40 -25.91
N SER A 154 -0.90 -11.35 -25.74
CA SER A 154 -2.35 -11.18 -25.97
C SER A 154 -3.08 -10.52 -24.80
N GLU A 155 -2.42 -10.30 -23.66
CA GLU A 155 -3.00 -9.69 -22.46
C GLU A 155 -2.59 -8.21 -22.38
N ASN A 156 -3.51 -7.36 -21.95
CA ASN A 156 -3.31 -5.94 -21.65
C ASN A 156 -4.26 -5.52 -20.52
N GLU A 157 -4.22 -4.25 -20.13
CA GLU A 157 -5.07 -3.70 -19.07
C GLU A 157 -6.55 -4.02 -19.31
N LEU A 158 -7.04 -3.82 -20.54
CA LEU A 158 -8.45 -4.07 -20.89
C LEU A 158 -8.82 -5.56 -20.78
N THR A 159 -7.97 -6.46 -21.27
CA THR A 159 -8.25 -7.90 -21.22
C THR A 159 -8.22 -8.44 -19.79
N LEU A 160 -7.26 -7.99 -18.96
CA LEU A 160 -7.20 -8.36 -17.55
C LEU A 160 -8.36 -7.75 -16.76
N ALA A 161 -8.68 -6.47 -16.99
CA ALA A 161 -9.85 -5.81 -16.39
C ALA A 161 -11.17 -6.51 -16.72
N ALA A 162 -11.36 -6.87 -18.01
CA ALA A 162 -12.56 -7.57 -18.46
C ALA A 162 -12.69 -8.96 -17.81
N LYS A 163 -11.60 -9.70 -17.72
CA LYS A 163 -11.57 -11.01 -17.05
C LYS A 163 -11.94 -10.87 -15.56
N ALA A 164 -11.30 -9.94 -14.85
CA ALA A 164 -11.61 -9.69 -13.45
C ALA A 164 -13.08 -9.26 -13.27
N ALA A 165 -13.56 -8.29 -14.06
CA ALA A 165 -14.93 -7.79 -13.96
C ALA A 165 -15.97 -8.90 -14.22
N GLN A 166 -15.78 -9.73 -15.25
CA GLN A 166 -16.67 -10.84 -15.55
C GLN A 166 -16.72 -11.89 -14.44
N GLU A 167 -15.59 -12.18 -13.81
CA GLU A 167 -15.52 -13.11 -12.68
C GLU A 167 -16.23 -12.54 -11.44
N ALA A 168 -16.03 -11.25 -11.13
CA ALA A 168 -16.72 -10.57 -10.03
C ALA A 168 -18.23 -10.51 -10.24
N LEU A 169 -18.68 -10.18 -11.46
CA LEU A 169 -20.10 -10.17 -11.84
C LEU A 169 -20.74 -11.55 -11.67
N ARG A 170 -20.05 -12.62 -12.13
CA ARG A 170 -20.53 -13.98 -11.94
C ARG A 170 -20.63 -14.35 -10.45
N ALA A 171 -19.61 -14.00 -9.66
CA ALA A 171 -19.62 -14.25 -8.21
C ALA A 171 -20.71 -13.46 -7.49
N ALA A 172 -21.06 -12.26 -7.97
CA ALA A 172 -22.17 -11.46 -7.45
C ALA A 172 -23.55 -11.90 -7.96
N SER A 173 -23.62 -12.89 -8.85
CA SER A 173 -24.86 -13.21 -9.60
C SER A 173 -25.49 -11.95 -10.21
N CYS A 174 -24.68 -11.10 -10.84
CA CYS A 174 -25.02 -9.80 -11.40
C CYS A 174 -24.85 -9.79 -12.91
N GLY A 175 -25.87 -9.44 -13.64
CA GLY A 175 -25.78 -9.23 -15.08
C GLY A 175 -25.11 -7.89 -15.42
N THR A 176 -24.47 -7.81 -16.59
CA THR A 176 -23.86 -6.56 -17.05
C THR A 176 -24.87 -5.42 -17.19
N GLN A 177 -26.15 -5.76 -17.49
CA GLN A 177 -27.24 -4.81 -17.63
C GLN A 177 -27.76 -4.23 -16.30
N GLU A 178 -27.33 -4.79 -15.16
CA GLU A 178 -27.66 -4.28 -13.83
C GLU A 178 -26.67 -3.21 -13.35
N LEU A 179 -25.56 -3.02 -14.06
CA LEU A 179 -24.57 -2.01 -13.69
C LEU A 179 -25.09 -0.60 -13.97
N ASP A 180 -24.97 0.27 -12.97
CA ASP A 180 -25.23 1.70 -13.09
C ASP A 180 -23.96 2.48 -13.40
N TRP A 181 -22.79 2.00 -12.91
CA TRP A 181 -21.50 2.62 -13.14
C TRP A 181 -20.37 1.58 -13.24
N ILE A 182 -19.40 1.90 -14.10
CA ILE A 182 -18.07 1.28 -14.13
C ILE A 182 -17.08 2.34 -13.73
N VAL A 183 -16.34 2.09 -12.64
CA VAL A 183 -15.26 2.96 -12.15
C VAL A 183 -13.95 2.21 -12.25
N THR A 184 -13.01 2.72 -13.03
CA THR A 184 -11.70 2.08 -13.22
C THR A 184 -10.57 2.91 -12.64
N THR A 185 -9.46 2.25 -12.34
CA THR A 185 -8.17 2.88 -12.05
C THR A 185 -7.05 2.08 -12.65
N SER A 186 -6.06 2.77 -13.21
CA SER A 186 -4.84 2.19 -13.77
C SER A 186 -3.69 3.15 -13.63
N GLU A 187 -2.48 2.62 -13.43
CA GLU A 187 -1.21 3.36 -13.48
C GLU A 187 -0.56 3.28 -14.86
N THR A 188 -0.99 2.34 -15.69
CA THR A 188 -0.31 2.02 -16.96
C THR A 188 -1.14 2.30 -18.21
N HIS A 189 -2.46 2.44 -18.08
CA HIS A 189 -3.34 2.80 -19.21
C HIS A 189 -3.36 4.31 -19.39
N HIS A 190 -2.76 4.78 -20.49
CA HIS A 190 -2.66 6.19 -20.86
C HIS A 190 -3.36 6.53 -22.18
N ASP A 191 -3.98 5.53 -22.80
CA ASP A 191 -4.62 5.67 -24.11
C ASP A 191 -6.03 6.26 -24.03
N TYR A 192 -6.53 6.72 -25.17
CA TYR A 192 -7.93 7.06 -25.41
C TYR A 192 -8.57 6.02 -26.32
N PRO A 193 -9.84 5.65 -26.10
CA PRO A 193 -10.72 6.03 -24.97
C PRO A 193 -10.22 5.55 -23.60
N SER A 194 -10.78 6.12 -22.51
CA SER A 194 -10.47 5.71 -21.13
C SER A 194 -10.71 4.21 -20.90
N LEU A 195 -10.02 3.62 -19.94
CA LEU A 195 -10.16 2.19 -19.63
C LEU A 195 -11.62 1.82 -19.28
N SER A 196 -12.32 2.68 -18.54
CA SER A 196 -13.73 2.49 -18.20
C SER A 196 -14.65 2.45 -19.43
N ALA A 197 -14.42 3.34 -20.41
CA ALA A 197 -15.19 3.37 -21.65
C ALA A 197 -14.91 2.14 -22.52
N GLN A 198 -13.64 1.71 -22.61
CA GLN A 198 -13.30 0.48 -23.32
C GLN A 198 -13.89 -0.76 -22.64
N LEU A 199 -13.85 -0.81 -21.31
CA LEU A 199 -14.42 -1.91 -20.51
C LEU A 199 -15.94 -1.95 -20.64
N HIS A 200 -16.61 -0.78 -20.64
CA HIS A 200 -18.05 -0.65 -20.90
C HIS A 200 -18.44 -1.32 -22.23
N SER A 201 -17.74 -1.00 -23.30
CA SER A 201 -17.95 -1.61 -24.61
C SER A 201 -17.66 -3.12 -24.60
N ARG A 202 -16.56 -3.52 -23.95
CA ARG A 202 -16.11 -4.93 -23.89
C ARG A 202 -17.09 -5.84 -23.12
N LEU A 203 -17.74 -5.30 -22.09
CA LEU A 203 -18.72 -6.01 -21.27
C LEU A 203 -20.14 -5.94 -21.85
N LEU A 204 -20.37 -5.18 -22.91
CA LEU A 204 -21.68 -4.94 -23.50
C LEU A 204 -22.70 -4.42 -22.48
N VAL A 205 -22.31 -3.45 -21.71
CA VAL A 205 -23.16 -2.81 -20.69
C VAL A 205 -24.19 -1.89 -21.37
N ARG A 206 -25.30 -1.62 -20.71
CA ARG A 206 -26.34 -0.71 -21.22
C ARG A 206 -25.83 0.72 -21.41
N GLU A 207 -26.34 1.43 -22.41
CA GLU A 207 -25.87 2.76 -22.81
C GLU A 207 -25.92 3.80 -21.66
N ASN A 208 -26.92 3.71 -20.80
CA ASN A 208 -27.08 4.62 -19.64
C ASN A 208 -26.28 4.20 -18.40
N CYS A 209 -25.33 3.28 -18.50
CA CYS A 209 -24.34 3.01 -17.46
C CYS A 209 -23.22 4.05 -17.53
N GLY A 210 -22.93 4.73 -16.42
CA GLY A 210 -21.83 5.68 -16.33
C GLY A 210 -20.47 4.97 -16.38
N ALA A 211 -19.44 5.67 -16.93
CA ALA A 211 -18.08 5.19 -16.99
C ALA A 211 -17.10 6.28 -16.59
N LEU A 212 -16.16 5.99 -15.66
CA LEU A 212 -15.20 6.94 -15.14
C LEU A 212 -13.89 6.27 -14.76
N ASP A 213 -12.76 6.90 -15.15
CA ASP A 213 -11.43 6.55 -14.64
C ASP A 213 -11.07 7.46 -13.48
N VAL A 214 -10.59 6.87 -12.37
CA VAL A 214 -10.16 7.57 -11.16
C VAL A 214 -8.65 7.40 -10.98
N GLY A 215 -7.94 8.50 -10.81
CA GLY A 215 -6.50 8.50 -10.57
C GLY A 215 -6.12 8.24 -9.11
N GLY A 216 -4.81 8.21 -8.86
CA GLY A 216 -4.22 8.08 -7.51
C GLY A 216 -3.13 7.01 -7.42
N ALA A 217 -2.68 6.51 -8.55
CA ALA A 217 -1.68 5.43 -8.63
C ALA A 217 -2.05 4.27 -7.68
N CYS A 218 -1.12 3.80 -6.86
CA CYS A 218 -1.39 2.69 -5.92
C CYS A 218 -2.52 2.98 -4.90
N LEU A 219 -2.94 4.25 -4.69
CA LEU A 219 -4.13 4.61 -3.89
C LEU A 219 -5.43 4.53 -4.71
N GLY A 220 -5.34 4.35 -6.02
CA GLY A 220 -6.46 4.45 -6.95
C GLY A 220 -7.65 3.58 -6.58
N LEU A 221 -7.43 2.35 -6.09
CA LEU A 221 -8.51 1.48 -5.63
C LEU A 221 -9.34 2.14 -4.50
N LEU A 222 -8.69 2.72 -3.51
CA LEU A 222 -9.41 3.37 -2.40
C LEU A 222 -10.21 4.57 -2.89
N ASN A 223 -9.64 5.38 -3.78
CA ASN A 223 -10.31 6.50 -4.40
C ASN A 223 -11.56 6.03 -5.18
N ALA A 224 -11.42 4.96 -5.97
CA ALA A 224 -12.51 4.38 -6.75
C ALA A 224 -13.62 3.79 -5.85
N LEU A 225 -13.25 3.09 -4.77
CA LEU A 225 -14.23 2.55 -3.79
C LEU A 225 -15.02 3.66 -3.09
N VAL A 226 -14.35 4.74 -2.66
CA VAL A 226 -15.02 5.87 -1.99
C VAL A 226 -15.89 6.65 -2.97
N PHE A 227 -15.47 6.79 -4.23
CA PHE A 227 -16.32 7.37 -5.27
C PHE A 227 -17.57 6.51 -5.51
N ALA A 228 -17.42 5.19 -5.64
CA ALA A 228 -18.53 4.27 -5.78
C ALA A 228 -19.48 4.31 -4.55
N GLN A 229 -18.92 4.37 -3.34
CA GLN A 229 -19.68 4.55 -2.11
C GLN A 229 -20.50 5.85 -2.14
N SER A 230 -19.94 6.94 -2.67
CA SER A 230 -20.62 8.23 -2.79
C SER A 230 -21.77 8.19 -3.80
N LEU A 231 -21.59 7.52 -4.93
CA LEU A 231 -22.65 7.31 -5.93
C LEU A 231 -23.83 6.52 -5.33
N ILE A 232 -23.54 5.44 -4.60
CA ILE A 232 -24.56 4.62 -3.94
C ILE A 232 -25.22 5.43 -2.81
N GLY A 233 -24.44 6.08 -1.97
CA GLY A 233 -24.93 6.85 -0.82
C GLY A 233 -25.79 8.06 -1.22
N SER A 234 -25.58 8.65 -2.40
CA SER A 234 -26.40 9.72 -2.96
C SER A 234 -27.60 9.23 -3.74
N GLY A 235 -27.79 7.92 -3.90
CA GLY A 235 -28.86 7.33 -4.68
C GLY A 235 -28.69 7.41 -6.21
N GLN A 236 -27.50 7.82 -6.70
CA GLN A 236 -27.19 7.88 -8.13
C GLN A 236 -26.87 6.51 -8.73
N ALA A 237 -26.60 5.51 -7.90
CA ALA A 237 -26.35 4.14 -8.32
C ALA A 237 -26.88 3.14 -7.29
N GLN A 238 -27.28 1.96 -7.76
CA GLN A 238 -27.58 0.78 -6.95
C GLN A 238 -26.46 -0.26 -7.04
N THR A 239 -25.83 -0.36 -8.22
CA THR A 239 -24.79 -1.35 -8.51
C THR A 239 -23.63 -0.68 -9.25
N VAL A 240 -22.42 -0.77 -8.68
CA VAL A 240 -21.20 -0.19 -9.24
C VAL A 240 -20.14 -1.27 -9.36
N ALA A 241 -19.50 -1.39 -10.53
CA ALA A 241 -18.29 -2.17 -10.72
C ALA A 241 -17.06 -1.26 -10.53
N VAL A 242 -16.21 -1.59 -9.56
CA VAL A 242 -14.90 -0.96 -9.37
C VAL A 242 -13.84 -1.92 -9.87
N VAL A 243 -12.98 -1.46 -10.81
CA VAL A 243 -11.99 -2.31 -11.47
C VAL A 243 -10.62 -1.64 -11.50
N THR A 244 -9.59 -2.38 -11.12
CA THR A 244 -8.18 -1.96 -11.26
C THR A 244 -7.51 -2.81 -12.31
N ALA A 245 -6.58 -2.25 -13.12
CA ALA A 245 -5.77 -3.05 -14.04
C ALA A 245 -4.47 -2.34 -14.40
N ASP A 246 -3.34 -3.04 -14.22
CA ASP A 246 -2.01 -2.52 -14.48
C ASP A 246 -1.15 -3.54 -15.21
N VAL A 247 -0.41 -3.10 -16.24
CA VAL A 247 0.57 -3.89 -17.01
C VAL A 247 1.90 -3.14 -17.03
N HIS A 248 2.66 -3.24 -15.95
CA HIS A 248 3.95 -2.56 -15.76
C HIS A 248 5.08 -3.19 -16.58
N SER A 249 5.01 -4.50 -16.82
CA SER A 249 6.09 -5.25 -17.48
C SER A 249 6.42 -4.76 -18.89
N ARG A 250 5.52 -4.00 -19.53
CA ARG A 250 5.72 -3.41 -20.87
C ARG A 250 6.38 -2.04 -20.86
N THR A 251 6.24 -1.31 -19.75
CA THR A 251 6.78 0.05 -19.64
C THR A 251 8.05 0.09 -18.80
N LEU A 252 8.09 -0.67 -17.70
CA LEU A 252 9.23 -0.75 -16.79
C LEU A 252 10.17 -1.89 -17.20
N THR A 253 10.77 -1.77 -18.38
CA THR A 253 11.59 -2.84 -18.98
C THR A 253 13.08 -2.68 -18.70
N PRO A 254 13.86 -3.79 -18.75
CA PRO A 254 15.33 -3.71 -18.70
C PRO A 254 15.89 -2.73 -19.74
N GLY A 255 16.87 -1.94 -19.34
CA GLY A 255 17.47 -0.89 -20.16
C GLY A 255 16.67 0.42 -20.19
N ARG A 256 15.41 0.42 -19.84
CA ARG A 256 14.57 1.62 -19.73
C ARG A 256 14.55 2.18 -18.31
N VAL A 257 14.54 1.30 -17.31
CA VAL A 257 14.57 1.67 -15.89
C VAL A 257 15.55 0.78 -15.11
N ALA A 258 15.99 1.26 -13.94
CA ALA A 258 16.82 0.48 -13.03
C ALA A 258 16.06 -0.73 -12.47
N GLY A 259 16.76 -1.86 -12.27
CA GLY A 259 16.14 -3.08 -11.79
C GLY A 259 15.60 -3.01 -10.36
N GLU A 260 16.20 -2.18 -9.51
CA GLU A 260 15.75 -1.90 -8.16
C GLU A 260 14.35 -1.30 -8.10
N PHE A 261 13.90 -0.69 -9.19
CA PHE A 261 12.56 -0.17 -9.35
C PHE A 261 11.72 -1.07 -10.26
N GLY A 262 12.11 -1.21 -11.55
CA GLY A 262 11.31 -1.94 -12.55
C GLY A 262 11.13 -3.43 -12.22
N GLY A 263 12.15 -4.06 -11.62
CA GLY A 263 12.10 -5.46 -11.22
C GLY A 263 11.14 -5.79 -10.06
N LEU A 264 10.55 -4.77 -9.42
CA LEU A 264 9.55 -5.01 -8.37
C LEU A 264 8.15 -5.29 -8.92
N PHE A 265 7.85 -4.85 -10.15
CA PHE A 265 6.50 -4.77 -10.65
C PHE A 265 6.09 -5.99 -11.48
N GLY A 266 4.87 -6.44 -11.22
CA GLY A 266 4.13 -7.41 -12.03
C GLY A 266 2.86 -6.80 -12.63
N ASP A 267 2.04 -7.63 -13.25
CA ASP A 267 0.84 -7.25 -13.99
C ASP A 267 -0.39 -7.94 -13.41
N GLY A 268 -1.50 -7.22 -13.28
CA GLY A 268 -2.73 -7.80 -12.76
C GLY A 268 -3.92 -6.86 -12.79
N ALA A 269 -5.06 -7.41 -12.44
CA ALA A 269 -6.33 -6.70 -12.32
C ALA A 269 -7.15 -7.24 -11.15
N SER A 270 -7.96 -6.38 -10.54
CA SER A 270 -8.96 -6.77 -9.56
C SER A 270 -10.31 -6.11 -9.86
N ALA A 271 -11.40 -6.73 -9.42
CA ALA A 271 -12.73 -6.16 -9.58
C ALA A 271 -13.58 -6.39 -8.34
N PHE A 272 -14.44 -5.42 -8.04
CA PHE A 272 -15.36 -5.41 -6.91
C PHE A 272 -16.74 -4.98 -7.40
N ILE A 273 -17.76 -5.75 -7.06
CA ILE A 273 -19.15 -5.37 -7.30
C ILE A 273 -19.71 -4.82 -5.99
N LEU A 274 -20.04 -3.53 -6.01
CA LEU A 274 -20.66 -2.83 -4.90
C LEU A 274 -22.15 -2.72 -5.13
N ARG A 275 -22.93 -2.96 -4.08
CA ARG A 275 -24.40 -2.79 -4.10
C ARG A 275 -24.86 -1.90 -2.96
N SER A 276 -26.01 -1.25 -3.17
CA SER A 276 -26.70 -0.55 -2.11
C SER A 276 -27.19 -1.53 -1.05
N ALA A 277 -26.98 -1.19 0.22
CA ALA A 277 -27.53 -1.93 1.36
C ALA A 277 -29.02 -1.60 1.61
N ALA A 278 -29.59 -0.65 0.88
CA ALA A 278 -31.00 -0.27 1.00
C ALA A 278 -31.85 -1.25 0.18
N GLY A 279 -32.42 -2.25 0.82
CA GLY A 279 -33.32 -3.22 0.21
C GLY A 279 -33.45 -4.49 1.07
N ASN A 280 -34.54 -5.23 0.90
CA ASN A 280 -34.80 -6.47 1.63
C ASN A 280 -33.99 -7.67 1.16
N ASP A 281 -33.03 -7.47 0.25
CA ASP A 281 -32.21 -8.54 -0.26
C ASP A 281 -30.96 -8.69 0.63
N SER A 282 -30.74 -9.90 1.06
CA SER A 282 -29.56 -10.38 1.79
C SER A 282 -28.28 -10.20 0.95
N ASN A 283 -27.86 -8.97 0.73
CA ASN A 283 -26.58 -8.67 0.13
C ASN A 283 -25.47 -8.98 1.17
N GLU A 284 -25.19 -10.27 1.35
CA GLU A 284 -24.04 -10.66 2.13
C GLU A 284 -22.78 -10.02 1.58
N GLY A 285 -21.91 -9.59 2.46
CA GLY A 285 -20.63 -9.04 2.03
C GLY A 285 -19.96 -8.23 3.12
N TYR A 286 -19.23 -7.23 2.69
CA TYR A 286 -18.55 -6.30 3.57
C TYR A 286 -18.99 -4.87 3.25
N ARG A 287 -19.54 -4.19 4.25
CA ARG A 287 -19.93 -2.80 4.17
C ARG A 287 -18.69 -1.91 4.26
N LEU A 288 -18.58 -0.95 3.36
CA LEU A 288 -17.59 0.11 3.42
C LEU A 288 -17.92 1.06 4.58
N GLY A 289 -16.96 1.24 5.46
CA GLY A 289 -17.02 2.21 6.54
C GLY A 289 -16.55 3.60 6.13
N GLU A 290 -16.11 4.39 7.10
CA GLU A 290 -15.47 5.65 6.87
C GLU A 290 -14.00 5.45 6.46
N PHE A 291 -13.55 6.20 5.47
CA PHE A 291 -12.16 6.26 5.04
C PHE A 291 -11.54 7.60 5.38
N LEU A 292 -10.30 7.56 5.82
CA LEU A 292 -9.44 8.74 6.03
C LEU A 292 -8.42 8.80 4.90
N PHE A 293 -8.16 10.02 4.40
CA PHE A 293 -7.18 10.28 3.35
C PHE A 293 -6.25 11.41 3.76
N GLY A 294 -5.08 11.40 3.19
CA GLY A 294 -4.11 12.48 3.33
C GLY A 294 -3.10 12.50 2.20
N CYS A 295 -2.36 13.58 2.15
CA CYS A 295 -1.24 13.77 1.23
C CYS A 295 -0.08 14.42 1.99
N ALA A 296 1.08 13.76 1.97
CA ALA A 296 2.33 14.29 2.50
C ALA A 296 3.17 14.83 1.33
N GLY A 297 2.76 15.99 0.77
CA GLY A 297 3.31 16.58 -0.45
C GLY A 297 4.81 16.86 -0.40
N GLN A 298 5.41 16.98 0.78
CA GLN A 298 6.87 17.10 0.95
C GLN A 298 7.66 15.88 0.44
N TYR A 299 7.00 14.72 0.25
CA TYR A 299 7.60 13.51 -0.32
C TYR A 299 7.29 13.33 -1.81
N ALA A 300 6.72 14.34 -2.48
CA ALA A 300 6.38 14.22 -3.90
C ALA A 300 7.60 13.94 -4.79
N ALA A 301 8.78 14.43 -4.39
CA ALA A 301 10.03 14.19 -5.11
C ALA A 301 10.65 12.80 -4.83
N ALA A 302 10.18 12.06 -3.80
CA ALA A 302 10.77 10.78 -3.45
C ALA A 302 10.45 9.65 -4.45
N ILE A 303 9.42 9.82 -5.27
CA ILE A 303 9.17 8.99 -6.44
C ILE A 303 8.57 9.83 -7.56
N GLN A 304 9.27 9.90 -8.67
CA GLN A 304 8.83 10.57 -9.89
C GLN A 304 9.16 9.68 -11.08
N VAL A 305 8.17 9.49 -11.93
CA VAL A 305 8.33 8.80 -13.22
C VAL A 305 7.89 9.77 -14.30
N SER A 306 8.74 10.04 -15.26
CA SER A 306 8.46 10.94 -16.36
C SER A 306 9.08 10.45 -17.67
N ASP A 307 8.38 10.68 -18.76
CA ASP A 307 8.90 10.39 -20.10
C ASP A 307 10.03 11.36 -20.46
N THR A 308 11.05 10.81 -21.09
CA THR A 308 12.11 11.59 -21.70
C THR A 308 11.78 11.90 -23.16
N LYS A 309 12.39 12.96 -23.74
CA LYS A 309 12.13 13.40 -25.12
C LYS A 309 12.49 12.35 -26.17
N ASP A 310 13.33 11.41 -25.85
CA ASP A 310 13.79 10.29 -26.70
C ASP A 310 12.97 9.00 -26.51
N GLY A 311 11.83 9.09 -25.78
CA GLY A 311 10.93 7.96 -25.54
C GLY A 311 11.38 7.00 -24.41
N GLY A 312 12.40 7.40 -23.62
CA GLY A 312 12.81 6.71 -22.42
C GLY A 312 11.94 7.06 -21.21
N LEU A 313 12.31 6.52 -20.04
CA LEU A 313 11.75 6.92 -18.74
C LEU A 313 12.87 7.42 -17.82
N THR A 314 12.62 8.53 -17.17
CA THR A 314 13.40 8.94 -15.99
C THR A 314 12.63 8.51 -14.74
N VAL A 315 13.30 7.78 -13.86
CA VAL A 315 12.76 7.38 -12.56
C VAL A 315 13.65 7.97 -11.48
N GLN A 316 13.09 8.85 -10.68
CA GLN A 316 13.67 9.24 -9.40
C GLN A 316 12.99 8.42 -8.32
N PHE A 317 13.75 7.67 -7.52
CA PHE A 317 13.23 6.77 -6.52
C PHE A 317 14.10 6.76 -5.28
N ASP A 318 13.59 7.34 -4.20
CA ASP A 318 14.14 7.24 -2.86
C ASP A 318 13.30 6.23 -2.04
N GLY A 319 13.67 4.97 -2.16
CA GLY A 319 12.94 3.87 -1.51
C GLY A 319 13.01 3.91 0.02
N GLU A 320 14.07 4.52 0.59
CA GLU A 320 14.21 4.65 2.05
C GLU A 320 13.27 5.72 2.60
N ALA A 321 13.29 6.93 2.04
CA ALA A 321 12.40 8.01 2.43
C ALA A 321 10.92 7.60 2.28
N LEU A 322 10.58 6.94 1.15
CA LEU A 322 9.24 6.41 0.93
C LEU A 322 8.83 5.37 1.96
N SER A 323 9.70 4.40 2.27
CA SER A 323 9.39 3.34 3.23
C SER A 323 9.16 3.89 4.63
N ARG A 324 10.00 4.81 5.09
CA ARG A 324 9.83 5.50 6.37
C ARG A 324 8.52 6.29 6.43
N ALA A 325 8.29 7.12 5.42
CA ALA A 325 7.08 7.94 5.32
C ALA A 325 5.81 7.07 5.24
N ALA A 326 5.86 5.98 4.47
CA ALA A 326 4.78 5.03 4.31
C ALA A 326 4.36 4.40 5.65
N ILE A 327 5.33 3.84 6.39
CA ILE A 327 5.07 3.17 7.68
C ILE A 327 4.46 4.15 8.67
N THR A 328 5.02 5.36 8.77
CA THR A 328 4.49 6.41 9.67
C THR A 328 3.05 6.76 9.33
N ARG A 329 2.75 6.95 8.04
CA ARG A 329 1.40 7.36 7.60
C ARG A 329 0.38 6.24 7.78
N MET A 330 0.76 5.00 7.48
CA MET A 330 -0.12 3.85 7.68
C MET A 330 -0.46 3.63 9.14
N GLU A 331 0.49 3.77 10.05
CA GLU A 331 0.24 3.69 11.49
C GLU A 331 -0.71 4.82 11.96
N LYS A 332 -0.46 6.07 11.51
CA LYS A 332 -1.34 7.21 11.81
C LYS A 332 -2.77 6.98 11.29
N VAL A 333 -2.91 6.45 10.06
CA VAL A 333 -4.23 6.09 9.50
C VAL A 333 -4.90 5.04 10.38
N LEU A 334 -4.21 3.94 10.68
CA LEU A 334 -4.75 2.87 11.50
C LEU A 334 -5.21 3.37 12.88
N ALA A 335 -4.35 4.10 13.59
CA ALA A 335 -4.67 4.66 14.90
C ALA A 335 -5.86 5.64 14.85
N SER A 336 -5.94 6.47 13.79
CA SER A 336 -7.04 7.42 13.61
C SER A 336 -8.36 6.71 13.31
N VAL A 337 -8.32 5.67 12.48
CA VAL A 337 -9.50 4.87 12.13
C VAL A 337 -9.97 4.03 13.33
N GLU A 338 -9.06 3.44 14.13
CA GLU A 338 -9.38 2.78 15.40
C GLU A 338 -10.13 3.72 16.34
N LEU A 339 -9.59 4.91 16.54
CA LEU A 339 -10.19 5.89 17.47
C LEU A 339 -11.59 6.32 17.04
N ARG A 340 -11.81 6.51 15.72
CA ARG A 340 -13.08 6.98 15.18
C ARG A 340 -14.16 5.90 15.14
N SER A 341 -13.77 4.70 14.79
CA SER A 341 -14.69 3.57 14.67
C SER A 341 -14.97 2.84 15.97
N GLY A 342 -14.05 2.96 16.94
CA GLY A 342 -14.06 2.12 18.14
C GLY A 342 -13.68 0.64 17.90
N ILE A 343 -13.22 0.30 16.68
CA ILE A 343 -12.81 -1.06 16.31
C ILE A 343 -11.32 -1.22 16.62
N PRO A 344 -10.92 -2.00 17.63
CA PRO A 344 -9.51 -2.18 17.96
C PRO A 344 -8.82 -3.06 16.91
N ARG A 345 -7.55 -2.74 16.57
CA ARG A 345 -6.74 -3.51 15.60
C ARG A 345 -6.63 -5.00 15.92
N GLY A 346 -6.68 -5.38 17.19
CA GLY A 346 -6.64 -6.77 17.63
C GLY A 346 -7.90 -7.58 17.30
N SER A 347 -9.03 -6.93 16.96
CA SER A 347 -10.28 -7.59 16.57
C SER A 347 -10.43 -7.80 15.07
N VAL A 348 -9.44 -7.37 14.28
CA VAL A 348 -9.48 -7.40 12.81
C VAL A 348 -9.22 -8.81 12.29
N GLY A 349 -9.98 -9.21 11.28
CA GLY A 349 -9.83 -10.51 10.61
C GLY A 349 -8.74 -10.53 9.53
N GLY A 350 -8.33 -9.35 9.04
CA GLY A 350 -7.29 -9.23 8.02
C GLY A 350 -6.94 -7.79 7.70
N PHE A 351 -5.72 -7.61 7.17
CA PHE A 351 -5.18 -6.36 6.71
C PHE A 351 -4.98 -6.42 5.18
N ALA A 352 -5.88 -5.79 4.45
CA ALA A 352 -5.78 -5.61 3.01
C ALA A 352 -5.04 -4.29 2.72
N THR A 353 -3.75 -4.36 2.43
CA THR A 353 -2.95 -3.16 2.19
C THR A 353 -2.24 -3.23 0.84
N HIS A 354 -1.87 -2.08 0.30
CA HIS A 354 -0.90 -2.05 -0.77
C HIS A 354 0.40 -2.72 -0.34
N GLN A 355 0.98 -3.53 -1.20
CA GLN A 355 2.18 -4.33 -0.94
C GLN A 355 3.25 -4.06 -2.01
N PRO A 356 4.11 -3.05 -1.84
CA PRO A 356 5.22 -2.81 -2.76
C PRO A 356 6.20 -3.99 -2.80
N ASN A 357 6.42 -4.62 -1.64
CA ASN A 357 7.15 -5.87 -1.48
C ASN A 357 6.86 -6.52 -0.12
N PRO A 358 7.11 -7.83 0.05
CA PRO A 358 6.87 -8.56 1.30
C PRO A 358 7.64 -8.03 2.52
N ARG A 359 8.87 -7.51 2.34
CA ARG A 359 9.67 -6.98 3.47
C ARG A 359 9.04 -5.73 4.06
N LEU A 360 8.50 -4.83 3.23
CA LEU A 360 7.79 -3.65 3.71
C LEU A 360 6.50 -4.03 4.44
N VAL A 361 5.78 -5.06 3.95
CA VAL A 361 4.59 -5.59 4.64
C VAL A 361 4.94 -6.14 6.01
N ALA A 362 6.02 -6.92 6.13
CA ALA A 362 6.48 -7.44 7.41
C ALA A 362 6.86 -6.33 8.40
N LEU A 363 7.52 -5.27 7.91
CA LEU A 363 7.87 -4.11 8.72
C LEU A 363 6.62 -3.31 9.15
N LEU A 364 5.65 -3.15 8.24
CA LEU A 364 4.36 -2.54 8.57
C LEU A 364 3.61 -3.34 9.64
N ALA A 365 3.56 -4.67 9.52
CA ALA A 365 2.93 -5.54 10.52
C ALA A 365 3.59 -5.37 11.89
N LYS A 366 4.94 -5.38 11.96
CA LYS A 366 5.71 -5.13 13.18
C LYS A 366 5.36 -3.78 13.79
N GLN A 367 5.33 -2.72 13.00
CA GLN A 367 5.05 -1.36 13.44
C GLN A 367 3.62 -1.19 13.95
N CYS A 368 2.65 -1.79 13.26
CA CYS A 368 1.25 -1.77 13.68
C CYS A 368 0.95 -2.70 14.86
N GLY A 369 1.92 -3.49 15.32
CA GLY A 369 1.73 -4.45 16.42
C GLY A 369 0.77 -5.58 16.08
N VAL A 370 0.73 -6.01 14.81
CA VAL A 370 -0.15 -7.08 14.31
C VAL A 370 0.65 -8.23 13.72
N SER A 371 0.06 -9.41 13.65
CA SER A 371 0.74 -10.58 13.07
C SER A 371 0.93 -10.41 11.56
N PRO A 372 2.13 -10.69 11.00
CA PRO A 372 2.32 -10.73 9.55
C PRO A 372 1.36 -11.68 8.82
N SER A 373 0.88 -12.74 9.47
CA SER A 373 -0.07 -13.69 8.89
C SER A 373 -1.47 -13.12 8.63
N THR A 374 -1.76 -11.92 9.14
CA THR A 374 -3.02 -11.20 8.84
C THR A 374 -2.99 -10.48 7.49
N PHE A 375 -1.82 -10.43 6.83
CA PHE A 375 -1.65 -9.88 5.50
C PHE A 375 -1.56 -11.03 4.47
N PRO A 376 -2.39 -11.07 3.43
CA PRO A 376 -2.26 -12.07 2.39
C PRO A 376 -0.96 -11.86 1.60
N PRO A 377 -0.21 -12.93 1.23
CA PRO A 377 1.12 -12.82 0.61
C PRO A 377 1.04 -12.56 -0.91
N VAL A 378 0.44 -11.44 -1.34
CA VAL A 378 0.24 -11.14 -2.78
C VAL A 378 1.57 -10.84 -3.48
N ALA A 379 2.32 -9.84 -3.00
CA ALA A 379 3.54 -9.40 -3.68
C ALA A 379 4.67 -10.43 -3.66
N GLN A 380 4.60 -11.45 -2.81
CA GLN A 380 5.60 -12.53 -2.75
C GLN A 380 5.66 -13.33 -4.05
N VAL A 381 4.51 -13.57 -4.67
CA VAL A 381 4.37 -14.47 -5.83
C VAL A 381 3.95 -13.78 -7.12
N SER A 382 3.54 -12.53 -7.06
CA SER A 382 3.10 -11.76 -8.23
C SER A 382 3.88 -10.45 -8.46
N GLY A 383 4.70 -10.03 -7.50
CA GLY A 383 5.31 -8.70 -7.50
C GLY A 383 4.31 -7.61 -7.11
N ASN A 384 4.74 -6.36 -7.23
CA ASN A 384 3.91 -5.17 -7.05
C ASN A 384 3.03 -4.97 -8.30
N LEU A 385 1.73 -5.08 -8.16
CA LEU A 385 0.75 -4.97 -9.24
C LEU A 385 0.17 -3.55 -9.36
N GLY A 386 0.89 -2.53 -8.86
CA GLY A 386 0.39 -1.15 -8.85
C GLY A 386 -0.90 -0.99 -8.05
N SER A 387 -1.89 -0.32 -8.63
CA SER A 387 -3.21 -0.12 -8.02
C SER A 387 -3.91 -1.45 -7.69
N SER A 388 -3.62 -2.50 -8.48
CA SER A 388 -4.22 -3.82 -8.34
C SER A 388 -3.66 -4.62 -7.15
N THR A 389 -2.50 -4.25 -6.57
CA THR A 389 -1.93 -4.98 -5.42
C THR A 389 -2.83 -4.92 -4.19
N CYS A 390 -3.36 -3.72 -3.90
CA CYS A 390 -4.30 -3.55 -2.78
C CYS A 390 -5.60 -4.32 -3.05
N GLY A 391 -6.06 -4.35 -4.29
CA GLY A 391 -7.25 -5.09 -4.71
C GLY A 391 -7.08 -6.60 -4.57
N ALA A 392 -5.93 -7.13 -4.97
CA ALA A 392 -5.58 -8.54 -4.76
C ALA A 392 -5.57 -8.91 -3.27
N ALA A 393 -4.95 -8.06 -2.43
CA ALA A 393 -4.93 -8.25 -0.99
C ALA A 393 -6.34 -8.22 -0.39
N LEU A 394 -7.19 -7.30 -0.85
CA LEU A 394 -8.59 -7.23 -0.42
C LEU A 394 -9.37 -8.48 -0.85
N HIS A 395 -9.24 -8.91 -2.11
CA HIS A 395 -9.89 -10.12 -2.61
C HIS A 395 -9.50 -11.34 -1.77
N GLU A 396 -8.22 -11.58 -1.54
CA GLU A 396 -7.75 -12.72 -0.75
C GLU A 396 -8.23 -12.67 0.70
N THR A 397 -8.29 -11.48 1.29
CA THR A 397 -8.83 -11.30 2.66
C THR A 397 -10.34 -11.60 2.69
N LEU A 398 -11.13 -11.09 1.74
CA LEU A 398 -12.55 -11.37 1.61
C LEU A 398 -12.81 -12.86 1.36
N ARG A 399 -12.03 -13.49 0.49
CA ARG A 399 -12.10 -14.93 0.20
C ARG A 399 -11.77 -15.79 1.43
N SER A 400 -10.83 -15.36 2.25
CA SER A 400 -10.54 -16.04 3.51
C SER A 400 -11.68 -15.88 4.51
N ALA A 401 -12.25 -14.69 4.62
CA ALA A 401 -13.37 -14.41 5.50
C ALA A 401 -14.66 -15.13 5.08
N SER A 402 -14.91 -15.32 3.78
CA SER A 402 -16.10 -16.04 3.28
C SER A 402 -16.13 -17.53 3.65
N LYS A 403 -14.99 -18.11 4.02
CA LYS A 403 -14.90 -19.48 4.52
C LYS A 403 -15.28 -19.64 5.99
N GLN A 404 -15.41 -18.52 6.71
CA GLN A 404 -15.83 -18.49 8.11
C GLN A 404 -17.35 -18.44 8.21
N ALA A 405 -17.89 -18.95 9.33
CA ALA A 405 -19.30 -18.75 9.64
C ALA A 405 -19.61 -17.24 9.75
N ARG A 406 -20.82 -16.80 9.38
CA ARG A 406 -21.18 -15.38 9.36
C ARG A 406 -20.85 -14.66 10.66
N HIS A 407 -21.25 -15.24 11.79
CA HIS A 407 -21.04 -14.67 13.13
C HIS A 407 -19.55 -14.62 13.57
N ASP A 408 -18.66 -15.32 12.87
CA ASP A 408 -17.21 -15.32 13.12
C ASP A 408 -16.46 -14.33 12.23
N ARG A 409 -17.12 -13.74 11.24
CA ARG A 409 -16.51 -12.77 10.33
C ARG A 409 -16.14 -11.51 11.11
N ARG A 410 -14.93 -11.03 10.86
CA ARG A 410 -14.36 -9.87 11.57
C ARG A 410 -14.16 -8.71 10.59
N PRO A 411 -14.11 -7.46 11.10
CA PRO A 411 -13.74 -6.31 10.29
C PRO A 411 -12.42 -6.52 9.55
N ILE A 412 -12.30 -5.89 8.39
CA ILE A 412 -11.07 -5.87 7.57
C ILE A 412 -10.55 -4.44 7.55
N PHE A 413 -9.26 -4.25 7.80
CA PHE A 413 -8.59 -2.98 7.56
C PHE A 413 -8.13 -2.92 6.10
N LEU A 414 -8.61 -1.91 5.38
CA LEU A 414 -8.19 -1.61 4.02
C LEU A 414 -7.41 -0.31 4.00
N ALA A 415 -6.19 -0.34 3.47
CA ALA A 415 -5.38 0.86 3.37
C ALA A 415 -4.39 0.81 2.21
N SER A 416 -4.05 1.97 1.67
CA SER A 416 -3.10 2.08 0.57
C SER A 416 -2.28 3.37 0.66
N LEU A 417 -1.20 3.36 -0.12
CA LEU A 417 -0.27 4.47 -0.31
C LEU A 417 0.01 4.61 -1.80
N GLY A 418 0.28 5.81 -2.23
CA GLY A 418 0.67 6.09 -3.61
C GLY A 418 1.73 7.19 -3.66
N PRO A 419 2.35 7.40 -4.83
CA PRO A 419 3.25 8.54 -5.05
C PRO A 419 2.62 9.85 -4.61
N GLY A 420 3.45 10.77 -4.09
CA GLY A 420 2.94 12.09 -3.72
C GLY A 420 3.22 12.60 -2.31
N LEU A 421 3.33 11.92 -1.25
CA LEU A 421 2.89 10.61 -0.82
C LEU A 421 1.38 10.66 -0.51
N LEU A 422 0.57 10.05 -1.31
CA LEU A 422 -0.85 9.88 -1.04
C LEU A 422 -1.03 8.71 -0.07
N PHE A 423 -1.98 8.78 0.85
CA PHE A 423 -2.27 7.69 1.76
C PHE A 423 -3.74 7.72 2.20
N GLY A 424 -4.26 6.56 2.53
CA GLY A 424 -5.62 6.45 3.04
C GLY A 424 -5.92 5.06 3.58
N GLY A 425 -7.01 4.96 4.34
CA GLY A 425 -7.50 3.69 4.85
C GLY A 425 -8.80 3.82 5.61
N GLY A 426 -9.43 2.69 5.85
CA GLY A 426 -10.71 2.59 6.53
C GLY A 426 -11.04 1.14 6.90
N TRP A 427 -12.20 0.95 7.50
CA TRP A 427 -12.71 -0.35 7.85
C TRP A 427 -13.77 -0.83 6.87
N LEU A 428 -13.72 -2.15 6.62
CA LEU A 428 -14.85 -2.88 6.09
C LEU A 428 -15.42 -3.73 7.22
N THR A 429 -16.73 -3.68 7.41
CA THR A 429 -17.42 -4.46 8.45
C THR A 429 -18.32 -5.51 7.80
N PRO A 430 -18.44 -6.72 8.37
CA PRO A 430 -19.39 -7.70 7.87
C PRO A 430 -20.79 -7.10 7.76
N HIS A 431 -21.49 -7.45 6.70
CA HIS A 431 -22.87 -7.09 6.45
C HIS A 431 -23.67 -8.37 6.24
N ASP A 432 -24.68 -8.55 7.07
CA ASP A 432 -25.57 -9.72 7.09
C ASP A 432 -26.90 -9.47 6.38
#